data_1a2b13921385cc2197d9bbdbcba4bfa0
#
_entry.id   1a2b13921385cc2197d9bbdbcba4bfa0
#
_cell.length_a   1.000
_cell.length_b   1.000
_cell.length_c   1.000
_cell.angle_alpha   90.00
_cell.angle_beta   90.00
_cell.angle_gamma   90.00
#
_symmetry.space_group_name_H-M   'P 1'
#
loop_
_entity.id
_entity.type
_entity.pdbx_description
1 polymer ?
#
loop_
_entity_poly.entity_id
_entity_poly.type
_entity_poly.pdbx_seq_one_letter_code
_entity_poly.pdbx_strand_id
1 'polypeptide(L)'
;LSLRRQRQMCIRDRGNSTLVDGLTEGLGCPVNRYHMGVTAENVAERFEVSRASQDEQAVLSHLRASHAVESGRFESQIINVEVPQRTSDPVIVTRDEGPRADTTIEGLSSLRPVFKKDGSVTAGNASSINDGAAAVVLMTSEKAAELGLTPRMKWHSRGVAGVEPAIMGTGPVSYTHLR
;
A
#
# COMPACT_ATOMS: atom_id res chain seq x y z
N LEU A 1 -26.67 4.48 -5.37
CA LEU A 1 -26.61 3.06 -4.97
C LEU A 1 -26.59 2.22 -6.22
N SER A 2 -25.50 1.49 -6.45
CA SER A 2 -25.34 0.72 -7.66
C SER A 2 -26.37 -0.43 -7.72
N LEU A 3 -26.86 -0.74 -8.91
CA LEU A 3 -27.75 -1.88 -9.18
C LEU A 3 -27.22 -3.23 -8.63
N ARG A 4 -25.91 -3.36 -8.44
CA ARG A 4 -25.28 -4.52 -7.79
C ARG A 4 -25.63 -4.66 -6.31
N ARG A 5 -25.70 -3.56 -5.55
CA ARG A 5 -26.13 -3.60 -4.13
C ARG A 5 -27.59 -3.99 -4.00
N GLN A 6 -28.47 -3.49 -4.87
CA GLN A 6 -29.88 -3.91 -4.88
C GLN A 6 -30.04 -5.39 -5.23
N ARG A 7 -29.27 -5.92 -6.20
CA ARG A 7 -29.32 -7.37 -6.52
C ARG A 7 -28.86 -8.25 -5.39
N GLN A 8 -27.83 -7.88 -4.64
CA GLN A 8 -27.38 -8.65 -3.46
C GLN A 8 -28.41 -8.63 -2.34
N MET A 9 -29.13 -7.53 -2.14
CA MET A 9 -30.23 -7.47 -1.19
C MET A 9 -31.44 -8.32 -1.58
N CYS A 10 -31.71 -8.48 -2.87
CA CYS A 10 -32.84 -9.27 -3.37
C CYS A 10 -32.57 -10.78 -3.43
N ILE A 11 -31.30 -11.21 -3.46
CA ILE A 11 -30.91 -12.62 -3.60
C ILE A 11 -30.69 -13.31 -2.25
N ARG A 12 -30.49 -12.55 -1.16
CA ARG A 12 -30.36 -13.13 0.19
C ARG A 12 -31.73 -13.36 0.79
N ASP A 13 -32.06 -14.64 0.96
CA ASP A 13 -33.24 -15.08 1.62
C ASP A 13 -33.34 -14.55 3.05
N ARG A 14 -34.56 -14.14 3.41
CA ARG A 14 -35.12 -13.82 4.71
C ARG A 14 -34.15 -13.74 5.90
N GLY A 15 -33.91 -12.56 6.38
CA GLY A 15 -33.16 -12.28 7.61
C GLY A 15 -32.26 -11.05 7.49
N ASN A 16 -31.75 -10.59 8.62
CA ASN A 16 -30.80 -9.48 8.69
C ASN A 16 -29.43 -9.92 8.13
N SER A 17 -28.83 -9.09 7.28
CA SER A 17 -27.46 -9.27 6.78
C SER A 17 -26.59 -8.13 7.28
N THR A 18 -25.40 -8.45 7.76
CA THR A 18 -24.38 -7.45 8.05
C THR A 18 -23.64 -7.12 6.76
N LEU A 19 -23.60 -5.84 6.40
CA LEU A 19 -22.76 -5.35 5.33
C LEU A 19 -21.43 -4.91 5.93
N VAL A 20 -20.34 -5.49 5.45
CA VAL A 20 -18.99 -5.11 5.83
C VAL A 20 -18.41 -4.26 4.70
N ASP A 21 -17.68 -3.20 5.06
CA ASP A 21 -16.93 -2.40 4.10
C ASP A 21 -15.86 -3.28 3.46
N GLY A 22 -15.87 -3.35 2.12
CA GLY A 22 -15.00 -4.27 1.37
C GLY A 22 -13.51 -3.93 1.48
N LEU A 23 -13.18 -2.66 1.74
CA LEU A 23 -11.81 -2.23 1.96
C LEU A 23 -11.32 -2.72 3.33
N THR A 24 -12.12 -2.50 4.38
CA THR A 24 -11.81 -2.97 5.73
C THR A 24 -11.72 -4.50 5.79
N GLU A 25 -12.61 -5.21 5.08
CA GLU A 25 -12.56 -6.67 4.97
C GLU A 25 -11.31 -7.16 4.25
N GLY A 26 -10.91 -6.48 3.17
CA GLY A 26 -9.70 -6.78 2.40
C GLY A 26 -8.40 -6.58 3.19
N LEU A 27 -8.41 -5.68 4.18
CA LEU A 27 -7.31 -5.44 5.10
C LEU A 27 -7.37 -6.29 6.38
N GLY A 28 -8.30 -7.24 6.44
CA GLY A 28 -8.44 -8.19 7.54
C GLY A 28 -7.66 -9.49 7.31
N CYS A 29 -7.01 -10.00 8.35
CA CYS A 29 -6.41 -11.32 8.32
C CYS A 29 -7.49 -12.40 8.28
N PRO A 30 -7.61 -13.23 7.24
CA PRO A 30 -8.67 -14.24 7.14
C PRO A 30 -8.53 -15.36 8.18
N VAL A 31 -7.32 -15.58 8.69
CA VAL A 31 -7.02 -16.63 9.68
C VAL A 31 -7.34 -16.13 11.08
N ASN A 32 -6.79 -14.99 11.46
CA ASN A 32 -6.85 -14.48 12.83
C ASN A 32 -8.00 -13.48 13.07
N ARG A 33 -8.71 -13.08 12.00
CA ARG A 33 -9.89 -12.19 12.06
C ARG A 33 -9.65 -10.81 12.66
N TYR A 34 -8.46 -10.25 12.53
CA TYR A 34 -8.13 -8.89 12.91
C TYR A 34 -7.48 -8.11 11.75
N HIS A 35 -7.45 -6.79 11.88
CA HIS A 35 -6.87 -5.89 10.87
C HIS A 35 -5.37 -6.12 10.70
N MET A 36 -4.83 -5.93 9.47
CA MET A 36 -3.40 -6.07 9.16
C MET A 36 -2.50 -5.16 10.01
N GLY A 37 -3.00 -4.03 10.51
CA GLY A 37 -2.27 -3.19 11.46
C GLY A 37 -1.93 -3.91 12.78
N VAL A 38 -2.75 -4.89 13.19
CA VAL A 38 -2.42 -5.73 14.36
C VAL A 38 -1.25 -6.68 14.03
N THR A 39 -1.11 -7.14 12.78
CA THR A 39 0.08 -7.92 12.39
C THR A 39 1.34 -7.08 12.46
N ALA A 40 1.27 -5.79 12.16
CA ALA A 40 2.40 -4.87 12.31
C ALA A 40 2.79 -4.68 13.80
N GLU A 41 1.80 -4.56 14.70
CA GLU A 41 2.07 -4.56 16.15
C GLU A 41 2.72 -5.86 16.62
N ASN A 42 2.28 -7.01 16.11
CA ASN A 42 2.89 -8.31 16.42
C ASN A 42 4.35 -8.38 15.96
N VAL A 43 4.66 -7.82 14.79
CA VAL A 43 6.05 -7.72 14.29
C VAL A 43 6.87 -6.83 15.19
N ALA A 44 6.34 -5.65 15.56
CA ALA A 44 7.02 -4.73 16.45
C ALA A 44 7.34 -5.36 17.82
N GLU A 45 6.38 -6.07 18.40
CA GLU A 45 6.54 -6.77 19.67
C GLU A 45 7.55 -7.95 19.56
N ARG A 46 7.41 -8.79 18.53
CA ARG A 46 8.25 -9.99 18.35
C ARG A 46 9.72 -9.67 18.06
N PHE A 47 9.97 -8.58 17.33
CA PHE A 47 11.31 -8.17 16.92
C PHE A 47 11.84 -6.96 17.70
N GLU A 48 11.16 -6.59 18.78
CA GLU A 48 11.54 -5.49 19.68
C GLU A 48 11.76 -4.15 18.93
N VAL A 49 10.94 -3.88 17.90
CA VAL A 49 11.01 -2.62 17.14
C VAL A 49 10.28 -1.53 17.91
N SER A 50 11.03 -0.59 18.47
CA SER A 50 10.48 0.49 19.27
C SER A 50 9.65 1.47 18.44
N ARG A 51 8.70 2.16 19.09
CA ARG A 51 7.95 3.25 18.49
C ARG A 51 8.86 4.35 17.96
N ALA A 52 9.90 4.71 18.69
CA ALA A 52 10.85 5.73 18.27
C ALA A 52 11.55 5.35 16.94
N SER A 53 12.02 4.12 16.82
CA SER A 53 12.64 3.62 15.59
C SER A 53 11.67 3.61 14.40
N GLN A 54 10.39 3.30 14.62
CA GLN A 54 9.35 3.36 13.59
C GLN A 54 9.13 4.80 13.12
N ASP A 55 9.03 5.75 14.04
CA ASP A 55 8.83 7.17 13.73
C ASP A 55 10.05 7.77 13.02
N GLU A 56 11.28 7.44 13.45
CA GLU A 56 12.51 7.83 12.77
C GLU A 56 12.55 7.34 11.32
N GLN A 57 12.19 6.09 11.09
CA GLN A 57 12.12 5.52 9.74
C GLN A 57 11.03 6.20 8.91
N ALA A 58 9.90 6.55 9.48
CA ALA A 58 8.82 7.27 8.80
C ALA A 58 9.26 8.68 8.38
N VAL A 59 9.89 9.45 9.27
CA VAL A 59 10.47 10.77 8.93
C VAL A 59 11.49 10.64 7.80
N LEU A 60 12.41 9.71 7.92
CA LEU A 60 13.44 9.49 6.89
C LEU A 60 12.82 9.11 5.54
N SER A 61 11.76 8.31 5.53
CA SER A 61 11.01 7.94 4.33
C SER A 61 10.37 9.16 3.67
N HIS A 62 9.68 10.01 4.43
CA HIS A 62 9.10 11.26 3.91
C HIS A 62 10.15 12.21 3.34
N LEU A 63 11.25 12.43 4.06
CA LEU A 63 12.33 13.30 3.60
C LEU A 63 12.97 12.79 2.30
N ARG A 64 13.24 11.50 2.20
CA ARG A 64 13.78 10.88 0.99
C ARG A 64 12.81 10.97 -0.19
N ALA A 65 11.53 10.72 0.03
CA ALA A 65 10.51 10.82 -1.00
C ALA A 65 10.34 12.27 -1.48
N SER A 66 10.26 13.23 -0.56
CA SER A 66 10.18 14.67 -0.90
C SER A 66 11.37 15.13 -1.69
N HIS A 67 12.58 14.78 -1.26
CA HIS A 67 13.81 15.09 -2.00
C HIS A 67 13.82 14.46 -3.41
N ALA A 68 13.36 13.23 -3.56
CA ALA A 68 13.27 12.57 -4.86
C ALA A 68 12.27 13.25 -5.80
N VAL A 69 11.13 13.73 -5.27
CA VAL A 69 10.15 14.51 -6.03
C VAL A 69 10.73 15.86 -6.44
N GLU A 70 11.34 16.59 -5.51
CA GLU A 70 11.92 17.92 -5.75
C GLU A 70 13.10 17.89 -6.73
N SER A 71 13.89 16.82 -6.70
CA SER A 71 15.01 16.60 -7.64
C SER A 71 14.61 16.03 -9.00
N GLY A 72 13.31 15.90 -9.28
CA GLY A 72 12.78 15.44 -10.56
C GLY A 72 12.98 13.96 -10.88
N ARG A 73 13.35 13.14 -9.90
CA ARG A 73 13.63 11.70 -10.13
C ARG A 73 12.43 10.92 -10.68
N PHE A 74 11.22 11.37 -10.43
CA PHE A 74 9.99 10.72 -10.87
C PHE A 74 9.35 11.35 -12.10
N GLU A 75 9.85 12.46 -12.63
CA GLU A 75 9.25 13.19 -13.75
C GLU A 75 9.01 12.30 -14.99
N SER A 76 9.95 11.41 -15.30
CA SER A 76 9.81 10.49 -16.44
C SER A 76 8.81 9.35 -16.21
N GLN A 77 8.30 9.19 -14.98
CA GLN A 77 7.39 8.13 -14.58
C GLN A 77 5.97 8.63 -14.28
N ILE A 78 5.83 9.94 -14.03
CA ILE A 78 4.54 10.57 -13.69
C ILE A 78 3.84 10.98 -14.98
N ILE A 79 2.56 10.64 -15.07
CA ILE A 79 1.66 11.06 -16.13
C ILE A 79 0.66 12.03 -15.53
N ASN A 80 0.54 13.20 -16.16
CA ASN A 80 -0.44 14.21 -15.74
C ASN A 80 -1.88 13.70 -15.93
N VAL A 81 -2.71 13.87 -14.91
CA VAL A 81 -4.11 13.47 -14.93
C VAL A 81 -5.01 14.71 -14.88
N GLU A 82 -5.86 14.87 -15.90
CA GLU A 82 -6.87 15.91 -15.91
C GLU A 82 -8.11 15.46 -15.13
N VAL A 83 -8.45 16.20 -14.08
CA VAL A 83 -9.64 15.96 -13.27
C VAL A 83 -10.71 16.98 -13.65
N PRO A 84 -11.80 16.56 -14.34
CA PRO A 84 -12.87 17.44 -14.75
C PRO A 84 -13.53 18.10 -13.53
N GLN A 85 -13.77 19.40 -13.63
CA GLN A 85 -14.52 20.17 -12.64
C GLN A 85 -15.93 20.49 -13.14
N ARG A 86 -16.88 20.68 -12.23
CA ARG A 86 -18.27 20.97 -12.60
C ARG A 86 -18.47 22.36 -13.21
N THR A 87 -17.73 23.34 -12.74
CA THR A 87 -17.95 24.77 -13.01
C THR A 87 -16.70 25.57 -13.37
N SER A 88 -15.54 24.91 -13.45
CA SER A 88 -14.25 25.52 -13.78
C SER A 88 -13.45 24.64 -14.73
N ASP A 89 -12.32 25.14 -15.19
CA ASP A 89 -11.36 24.37 -15.98
C ASP A 89 -10.89 23.13 -15.23
N PRO A 90 -10.50 22.05 -15.94
CA PRO A 90 -9.97 20.84 -15.33
C PRO A 90 -8.76 21.13 -14.45
N VAL A 91 -8.68 20.47 -13.31
CA VAL A 91 -7.48 20.48 -12.47
C VAL A 91 -6.50 19.43 -13.00
N ILE A 92 -5.28 19.85 -13.31
CA ILE A 92 -4.23 18.93 -13.75
C ILE A 92 -3.42 18.49 -12.54
N VAL A 93 -3.51 17.20 -12.19
CA VAL A 93 -2.73 16.58 -11.13
C VAL A 93 -1.41 16.11 -11.74
N THR A 94 -0.32 16.65 -11.24
CA THR A 94 1.04 16.41 -11.77
C THR A 94 2.02 15.88 -10.72
N ARG A 95 1.57 15.72 -9.47
CA ARG A 95 2.43 15.40 -8.34
C ARG A 95 1.75 14.45 -7.38
N ASP A 96 2.54 13.54 -6.81
CA ASP A 96 2.12 12.70 -5.69
C ASP A 96 1.91 13.53 -4.42
N GLU A 97 0.78 13.35 -3.74
CA GLU A 97 0.39 14.10 -2.55
C GLU A 97 0.82 13.41 -1.24
N GLY A 98 1.29 12.15 -1.31
CA GLY A 98 1.65 11.36 -0.15
C GLY A 98 2.89 11.84 0.62
N PRO A 99 4.00 12.23 -0.03
CA PRO A 99 5.19 12.70 0.65
C PRO A 99 4.96 14.02 1.39
N ARG A 100 5.40 14.10 2.66
CA ARG A 100 5.28 15.29 3.51
C ARG A 100 6.66 15.74 3.97
N ALA A 101 7.18 16.80 3.40
CA ALA A 101 8.50 17.36 3.71
C ALA A 101 8.57 17.97 5.13
N ASP A 102 7.42 18.33 5.71
CA ASP A 102 7.26 18.92 7.04
C ASP A 102 7.11 17.90 8.17
N THR A 103 7.28 16.60 7.87
CA THR A 103 7.17 15.55 8.89
C THR A 103 8.33 15.62 9.88
N THR A 104 8.02 15.66 11.18
CA THR A 104 9.00 15.69 12.27
C THR A 104 8.79 14.57 13.28
N ILE A 105 9.83 14.24 14.03
CA ILE A 105 9.75 13.24 15.11
C ILE A 105 8.73 13.66 16.18
N GLU A 106 8.73 14.94 16.57
CA GLU A 106 7.82 15.50 17.55
C GLU A 106 6.36 15.38 17.11
N GLY A 107 6.13 15.67 15.81
CA GLY A 107 4.80 15.52 15.20
C GLY A 107 4.32 14.08 15.24
N LEU A 108 5.17 13.13 14.84
CA LEU A 108 4.82 11.72 14.84
C LEU A 108 4.65 11.14 16.25
N SER A 109 5.52 11.48 17.18
CA SER A 109 5.47 10.98 18.56
C SER A 109 4.18 11.36 19.30
N SER A 110 3.55 12.47 18.91
CA SER A 110 2.26 12.92 19.46
C SER A 110 1.06 12.09 18.99
N LEU A 111 1.19 11.31 17.93
CA LEU A 111 0.10 10.51 17.35
C LEU A 111 -0.23 9.31 18.25
N ARG A 112 -1.53 9.02 18.35
CA ARG A 112 -2.03 7.88 19.13
C ARG A 112 -1.95 6.59 18.28
N PRO A 113 -1.64 5.44 18.93
CA PRO A 113 -1.77 4.13 18.27
C PRO A 113 -3.19 3.89 17.75
N VAL A 114 -3.28 3.25 16.58
CA VAL A 114 -4.56 3.05 15.88
C VAL A 114 -5.13 1.64 16.10
N PHE A 115 -4.28 0.63 16.17
CA PHE A 115 -4.71 -0.77 16.13
C PHE A 115 -4.70 -1.48 17.49
N LYS A 116 -3.89 -1.03 18.44
CA LYS A 116 -3.76 -1.58 19.79
C LYS A 116 -3.68 -0.43 20.79
N LYS A 117 -4.36 -0.52 21.92
CA LYS A 117 -4.46 0.56 22.92
C LYS A 117 -3.09 1.10 23.36
N ASP A 118 -2.14 0.20 23.60
CA ASP A 118 -0.77 0.51 24.00
C ASP A 118 0.23 0.11 22.91
N GLY A 119 -0.20 0.25 21.64
CA GLY A 119 0.58 -0.11 20.47
C GLY A 119 1.57 0.96 20.03
N SER A 120 2.25 0.67 18.94
CA SER A 120 3.27 1.53 18.34
C SER A 120 2.92 2.04 16.94
N VAL A 121 1.96 1.38 16.26
CA VAL A 121 1.56 1.73 14.90
C VAL A 121 0.54 2.87 14.89
N THR A 122 0.87 3.93 14.18
CA THR A 122 0.06 5.16 14.08
C THR A 122 -0.23 5.52 12.63
N ALA A 123 -1.09 6.50 12.41
CA ALA A 123 -1.34 7.04 11.08
C ALA A 123 -0.10 7.67 10.42
N GLY A 124 0.91 8.05 11.21
CA GLY A 124 2.14 8.68 10.71
C GLY A 124 3.26 7.71 10.37
N ASN A 125 3.22 6.48 10.89
CA ASN A 125 4.23 5.46 10.62
C ASN A 125 3.67 4.22 9.91
N ALA A 126 2.41 4.26 9.47
CA ALA A 126 1.76 3.23 8.66
C ALA A 126 1.64 3.65 7.20
N SER A 127 1.54 2.69 6.29
CA SER A 127 1.26 2.94 4.88
C SER A 127 -0.11 3.58 4.69
N SER A 128 -0.21 4.52 3.77
CA SER A 128 -1.50 5.05 3.31
C SER A 128 -2.25 4.02 2.47
N ILE A 129 -3.57 4.19 2.37
CA ILE A 129 -4.43 3.40 1.49
C ILE A 129 -4.58 4.18 0.19
N ASN A 130 -4.04 3.64 -0.91
CA ASN A 130 -4.06 4.30 -2.20
C ASN A 130 -4.65 3.36 -3.26
N ASP A 131 -5.33 3.94 -4.23
CA ASP A 131 -5.72 3.23 -5.43
C ASP A 131 -4.48 2.98 -6.30
N GLY A 132 -4.44 1.83 -6.97
CA GLY A 132 -3.33 1.50 -7.85
C GLY A 132 -3.67 0.39 -8.82
N ALA A 133 -3.03 0.46 -9.98
CA ALA A 133 -3.08 -0.60 -10.99
C ALA A 133 -1.73 -0.75 -11.68
N ALA A 134 -1.39 -1.98 -12.04
CA ALA A 134 -0.18 -2.26 -12.80
C ALA A 134 -0.46 -3.31 -13.87
N ALA A 135 0.17 -3.16 -15.02
CA ALA A 135 0.12 -4.13 -16.11
C ALA A 135 1.51 -4.33 -16.71
N VAL A 136 1.82 -5.59 -17.02
CA VAL A 136 3.05 -5.94 -17.73
C VAL A 136 2.72 -6.86 -18.89
N VAL A 137 3.45 -6.72 -19.99
CA VAL A 137 3.36 -7.61 -21.15
C VAL A 137 4.54 -8.58 -21.08
N LEU A 138 4.23 -9.87 -21.03
CA LEU A 138 5.23 -10.94 -21.04
C LEU A 138 5.21 -11.64 -22.39
N MET A 139 6.39 -11.89 -22.93
CA MET A 139 6.56 -12.63 -24.17
C MET A 139 7.92 -13.34 -24.21
N THR A 140 8.13 -14.23 -25.17
CA THR A 140 9.44 -14.85 -25.38
C THR A 140 10.41 -13.85 -26.02
N SER A 141 11.72 -14.10 -25.89
CA SER A 141 12.75 -13.27 -26.52
C SER A 141 12.62 -13.27 -28.04
N GLU A 142 12.25 -14.40 -28.62
CA GLU A 142 12.04 -14.56 -30.05
C GLU A 142 10.86 -13.68 -30.51
N LYS A 143 9.75 -13.69 -29.77
CA LYS A 143 8.58 -12.88 -30.10
C LYS A 143 8.87 -11.39 -29.97
N ALA A 144 9.64 -10.98 -28.98
CA ALA A 144 10.08 -9.59 -28.84
C ALA A 144 10.93 -9.14 -30.03
N ALA A 145 11.86 -10.00 -30.51
CA ALA A 145 12.67 -9.72 -31.68
C ALA A 145 11.83 -9.65 -32.98
N GLU A 146 10.89 -10.57 -33.17
CA GLU A 146 9.96 -10.56 -34.30
C GLU A 146 9.16 -9.25 -34.38
N LEU A 147 8.74 -8.73 -33.22
CA LEU A 147 7.97 -7.50 -33.12
C LEU A 147 8.84 -6.22 -33.09
N GLY A 148 10.15 -6.33 -33.15
CA GLY A 148 11.08 -5.20 -33.04
C GLY A 148 11.06 -4.52 -31.69
N LEU A 149 10.66 -5.21 -30.62
CA LEU A 149 10.57 -4.67 -29.26
C LEU A 149 11.83 -4.91 -28.48
N THR A 150 12.27 -3.89 -27.73
CA THR A 150 13.39 -4.01 -26.80
C THR A 150 12.87 -4.41 -25.42
N PRO A 151 13.22 -5.61 -24.90
CA PRO A 151 12.83 -6.03 -23.56
C PRO A 151 13.42 -5.10 -22.50
N ARG A 152 12.57 -4.62 -21.57
CA ARG A 152 13.01 -3.80 -20.43
C ARG A 152 13.63 -4.64 -19.31
N MET A 153 13.12 -5.86 -19.14
CA MET A 153 13.54 -6.82 -18.12
C MET A 153 13.47 -8.24 -18.67
N LYS A 154 14.25 -9.13 -18.09
CA LYS A 154 14.20 -10.56 -18.34
C LYS A 154 13.75 -11.27 -17.06
N TRP A 155 12.74 -12.14 -17.18
CA TRP A 155 12.40 -13.04 -16.10
C TRP A 155 13.54 -14.03 -15.89
N HIS A 156 14.14 -14.03 -14.72
CA HIS A 156 15.27 -14.89 -14.40
C HIS A 156 14.85 -16.08 -13.56
N SER A 157 14.15 -15.85 -12.46
CA SER A 157 13.73 -16.89 -11.53
C SER A 157 12.54 -16.43 -10.69
N ARG A 158 11.96 -17.36 -9.95
CA ARG A 158 10.95 -17.08 -8.94
C ARG A 158 11.24 -17.82 -7.65
N GLY A 159 10.81 -17.26 -6.53
CA GLY A 159 10.77 -17.93 -5.23
C GLY A 159 9.38 -17.81 -4.62
N VAL A 160 9.00 -18.76 -3.78
CA VAL A 160 7.76 -18.72 -2.99
C VAL A 160 8.11 -19.08 -1.57
N ALA A 161 7.65 -18.27 -0.63
CA ALA A 161 7.81 -18.55 0.80
C ALA A 161 6.49 -18.27 1.52
N GLY A 162 6.19 -19.07 2.55
CA GLY A 162 5.11 -18.84 3.49
C GLY A 162 5.65 -18.29 4.79
N VAL A 163 4.88 -17.44 5.44
CA VAL A 163 5.16 -16.93 6.79
C VAL A 163 3.96 -17.14 7.69
N GLU A 164 4.18 -17.11 8.99
CA GLU A 164 3.12 -17.16 9.99
C GLU A 164 2.14 -15.98 9.77
N PRO A 165 0.81 -16.21 9.67
CA PRO A 165 -0.15 -15.15 9.40
C PRO A 165 -0.10 -13.99 10.41
N ALA A 166 0.23 -14.28 11.66
CA ALA A 166 0.31 -13.27 12.72
C ALA A 166 1.41 -12.21 12.49
N ILE A 167 2.41 -12.53 11.69
CA ILE A 167 3.54 -11.66 11.33
C ILE A 167 3.69 -11.51 9.81
N MET A 168 2.59 -11.49 9.08
CA MET A 168 2.60 -11.51 7.62
C MET A 168 3.45 -10.40 7.00
N GLY A 169 3.64 -9.27 7.68
CA GLY A 169 4.50 -8.17 7.23
C GLY A 169 5.97 -8.55 7.03
N THR A 170 6.42 -9.70 7.55
CA THR A 170 7.77 -10.23 7.32
C THR A 170 7.88 -11.04 6.01
N GLY A 171 6.77 -11.28 5.30
CA GLY A 171 6.76 -12.03 4.04
C GLY A 171 7.77 -11.54 3.00
N PRO A 172 7.85 -10.25 2.68
CA PRO A 172 8.82 -9.71 1.72
C PRO A 172 10.28 -10.02 2.07
N VAL A 173 10.62 -10.06 3.35
CA VAL A 173 11.99 -10.42 3.80
C VAL A 173 12.32 -11.86 3.45
N SER A 174 11.37 -12.77 3.67
CA SER A 174 11.58 -14.20 3.46
C SER A 174 11.91 -14.56 2.02
N TYR A 175 11.19 -14.01 1.03
CA TYR A 175 11.48 -14.32 -0.39
C TYR A 175 12.56 -13.42 -1.00
N THR A 176 12.84 -12.25 -0.46
CA THR A 176 13.95 -11.40 -0.92
C THR A 176 15.30 -12.06 -0.70
N HIS A 177 15.43 -12.92 0.32
CA HIS A 177 16.66 -13.63 0.67
C HIS A 177 16.67 -15.09 0.21
N LEU A 178 15.70 -15.54 -0.58
CA LEU A 178 15.76 -16.85 -1.25
C LEU A 178 16.87 -16.82 -2.32
N ARG A 179 17.92 -17.56 -2.09
CA ARG A 179 19.03 -17.78 -3.03
C ARG A 179 18.92 -19.17 -3.66
#